data_2702a35bd02df706ecbb45ff278036ac
#
_entry.id   2702a35bd02df706ecbb45ff278036ac
#
_cell.length_a   1.000
_cell.length_b   1.000
_cell.length_c   1.000
_cell.angle_alpha   90.00
_cell.angle_beta   90.00
_cell.angle_gamma   90.00
#
_symmetry.space_group_name_H-M   'P 1'
#
loop_
_entity.id
_entity.type
_entity.pdbx_description
1 polymer ?
#
loop_
_entity_poly.entity_id
_entity_poly.type
_entity_poly.pdbx_seq_one_letter_code
_entity_poly.pdbx_strand_id
1 'polypeptide(L)'
;MSMIYLVGNGYVSDYISQIKIENKKYVGVCRSEKKNCDINIKLDISADNKKLKELITEKSIVVYLAPPQQNGCIDLVLKNFLLNVNKKNIQKIIYTSTSGVYGDKKDKVVNESESIEPITDRAKRRVDAESQIKSSGLNYTILRVPGIYGKGRLPMKRIEERLPLIKRDICKHTNLIPVSYTHLTLPTTPYV
;
A
#
# COMPACT_ATOMS: atom_id res chain seq x y z
N MET A 1 0.89 -23.02 -10.22
CA MET A 1 1.43 -21.67 -10.49
C MET A 1 0.85 -20.77 -9.43
N SER A 2 1.66 -19.97 -8.72
CA SER A 2 1.13 -19.17 -7.60
C SER A 2 0.82 -17.74 -8.06
N MET A 3 -0.28 -17.17 -7.57
CA MET A 3 -0.73 -15.81 -7.95
C MET A 3 -0.27 -14.77 -6.95
N ILE A 4 0.03 -13.56 -7.46
CA ILE A 4 0.25 -12.35 -6.66
C ILE A 4 -0.83 -11.34 -7.02
N TYR A 5 -1.73 -11.07 -6.10
CA TYR A 5 -2.80 -10.09 -6.27
C TYR A 5 -2.31 -8.70 -5.89
N LEU A 6 -2.34 -7.76 -6.82
CA LEU A 6 -2.06 -6.33 -6.62
C LEU A 6 -3.39 -5.61 -6.41
N VAL A 7 -3.86 -5.55 -5.16
CA VAL A 7 -5.13 -4.93 -4.79
C VAL A 7 -4.95 -3.42 -4.66
N GLY A 8 -5.54 -2.67 -5.57
CA GLY A 8 -5.24 -1.26 -5.79
C GLY A 8 -4.22 -1.07 -6.91
N ASN A 9 -4.55 -1.59 -8.10
CA ASN A 9 -3.67 -1.58 -9.28
C ASN A 9 -3.44 -0.16 -9.82
N GLY A 10 -2.62 0.63 -9.10
CA GLY A 10 -2.26 2.01 -9.39
C GLY A 10 -0.78 2.17 -9.76
N TYR A 11 -0.22 3.35 -9.46
CA TYR A 11 1.16 3.74 -9.81
C TYR A 11 2.24 2.76 -9.33
N VAL A 12 2.18 2.32 -8.08
CA VAL A 12 3.19 1.39 -7.52
C VAL A 12 3.10 0.01 -8.17
N SER A 13 1.89 -0.47 -8.42
CA SER A 13 1.68 -1.77 -9.07
C SER A 13 2.17 -1.81 -10.51
N ASP A 14 2.21 -0.66 -11.22
CA ASP A 14 2.80 -0.58 -12.57
C ASP A 14 4.30 -0.93 -12.57
N TYR A 15 5.00 -0.67 -11.48
CA TYR A 15 6.40 -1.05 -11.31
C TYR A 15 6.55 -2.48 -10.77
N ILE A 16 5.72 -2.88 -9.83
CA ILE A 16 5.77 -4.25 -9.28
C ILE A 16 5.50 -5.28 -10.37
N SER A 17 4.51 -5.05 -11.24
CA SER A 17 4.14 -5.99 -12.30
C SER A 17 5.22 -6.19 -13.37
N GLN A 18 6.20 -5.29 -13.47
CA GLN A 18 7.36 -5.43 -14.37
C GLN A 18 8.44 -6.36 -13.81
N ILE A 19 8.42 -6.64 -12.50
CA ILE A 19 9.39 -7.52 -11.86
C ILE A 19 8.97 -8.97 -12.13
N LYS A 20 9.74 -9.67 -12.95
CA LYS A 20 9.47 -11.08 -13.24
C LYS A 20 9.91 -11.95 -12.08
N ILE A 21 8.99 -12.73 -11.54
CA ILE A 21 9.26 -13.76 -10.53
C ILE A 21 8.92 -15.10 -11.16
N GLU A 22 9.85 -16.02 -11.10
CA GLU A 22 9.69 -17.36 -11.65
C GLU A 22 8.46 -18.06 -11.06
N ASN A 23 7.67 -18.71 -11.91
CA ASN A 23 6.45 -19.42 -11.52
C ASN A 23 5.36 -18.57 -10.82
N LYS A 24 5.39 -17.24 -10.96
CA LYS A 24 4.38 -16.32 -10.43
C LYS A 24 3.68 -15.56 -11.56
N LYS A 25 2.37 -15.29 -11.38
CA LYS A 25 1.59 -14.39 -12.23
C LYS A 25 0.99 -13.26 -11.39
N TYR A 26 0.92 -12.08 -11.98
CA TYR A 26 0.31 -10.93 -11.34
C TYR A 26 -1.16 -10.78 -11.74
N VAL A 27 -2.00 -10.58 -10.73
CA VAL A 27 -3.43 -10.27 -10.89
C VAL A 27 -3.66 -8.84 -10.39
N GLY A 28 -3.91 -7.93 -11.30
CA GLY A 28 -4.21 -6.53 -10.96
C GLY A 28 -5.68 -6.33 -10.66
N VAL A 29 -6.02 -5.74 -9.51
CA VAL A 29 -7.41 -5.48 -9.09
C VAL A 29 -7.61 -3.99 -8.88
N CYS A 30 -8.49 -3.34 -9.64
CA CYS A 30 -8.83 -1.92 -9.52
C CYS A 30 -10.19 -1.58 -10.11
N ARG A 31 -10.67 -0.36 -9.84
CA ARG A 31 -11.98 0.15 -10.31
C ARG A 31 -12.01 0.48 -11.80
N SER A 32 -10.88 0.88 -12.37
CA SER A 32 -10.73 1.23 -13.78
C SER A 32 -10.13 0.08 -14.58
N GLU A 33 -10.34 0.07 -15.88
CA GLU A 33 -9.64 -0.87 -16.76
C GLU A 33 -8.15 -0.56 -16.83
N LYS A 34 -7.34 -1.58 -16.66
CA LYS A 34 -5.88 -1.55 -16.83
C LYS A 34 -5.40 -2.84 -17.48
N LYS A 35 -4.23 -2.80 -18.13
CA LYS A 35 -3.64 -3.95 -18.84
C LYS A 35 -2.14 -4.06 -18.53
N ASN A 36 -1.76 -3.93 -17.27
CA ASN A 36 -0.36 -3.94 -16.82
C ASN A 36 0.04 -5.23 -16.08
N CYS A 37 -0.91 -6.13 -15.83
CA CYS A 37 -0.69 -7.42 -15.19
C CYS A 37 -1.07 -8.56 -16.14
N ASP A 38 -0.65 -9.79 -15.82
CA ASP A 38 -1.03 -11.00 -16.58
C ASP A 38 -2.54 -11.18 -16.65
N ILE A 39 -3.21 -10.88 -15.52
CA ILE A 39 -4.67 -10.88 -15.39
C ILE A 39 -5.07 -9.53 -14.81
N ASN A 40 -6.13 -8.92 -15.35
CA ASN A 40 -6.65 -7.64 -14.85
C ASN A 40 -8.13 -7.78 -14.54
N ILE A 41 -8.50 -7.45 -13.30
CA ILE A 41 -9.87 -7.56 -12.78
C ILE A 41 -10.38 -6.17 -12.43
N LYS A 42 -11.48 -5.76 -13.08
CA LYS A 42 -12.20 -4.54 -12.74
C LYS A 42 -13.14 -4.83 -11.58
N LEU A 43 -12.82 -4.32 -10.40
CA LEU A 43 -13.57 -4.54 -9.18
C LEU A 43 -13.46 -3.34 -8.24
N ASP A 44 -14.60 -2.90 -7.70
CA ASP A 44 -14.63 -1.98 -6.57
C ASP A 44 -14.64 -2.78 -5.26
N ILE A 45 -13.48 -2.82 -4.59
CA ILE A 45 -13.31 -3.55 -3.34
C ILE A 45 -14.05 -2.93 -2.14
N SER A 46 -14.60 -1.72 -2.30
CA SER A 46 -15.39 -1.06 -1.26
C SER A 46 -16.88 -1.40 -1.32
N ALA A 47 -17.37 -1.94 -2.43
CA ALA A 47 -18.80 -2.11 -2.69
C ALA A 47 -19.22 -3.53 -3.12
N ASP A 48 -18.42 -4.25 -3.90
CA ASP A 48 -18.82 -5.54 -4.51
C ASP A 48 -18.39 -6.73 -3.65
N ASN A 49 -19.16 -6.99 -2.59
CA ASN A 49 -18.85 -8.07 -1.63
C ASN A 49 -18.97 -9.47 -2.22
N LYS A 50 -19.84 -9.68 -3.21
CA LYS A 50 -20.00 -11.00 -3.87
C LYS A 50 -18.74 -11.36 -4.65
N LYS A 51 -18.28 -10.44 -5.50
CA LYS A 51 -17.04 -10.66 -6.27
C LYS A 51 -15.80 -10.75 -5.40
N LEU A 52 -15.77 -10.08 -4.23
CA LEU A 52 -14.66 -10.22 -3.28
C LEU A 52 -14.54 -11.64 -2.74
N LYS A 53 -15.64 -12.34 -2.48
CA LYS A 53 -15.62 -13.74 -2.01
C LYS A 53 -15.02 -14.69 -3.05
N GLU A 54 -15.22 -14.39 -4.31
CA GLU A 54 -14.77 -15.18 -5.46
C GLU A 54 -13.41 -14.74 -6.01
N LEU A 55 -12.85 -13.62 -5.50
CA LEU A 55 -11.65 -13.00 -6.04
C LEU A 55 -10.41 -13.88 -5.94
N ILE A 56 -10.20 -14.52 -4.78
CA ILE A 56 -9.01 -15.32 -4.51
C ILE A 56 -9.45 -16.79 -4.35
N THR A 57 -9.24 -17.57 -5.41
CA THR A 57 -9.72 -18.96 -5.50
C THR A 57 -8.65 -19.99 -5.11
N GLU A 58 -7.37 -19.62 -5.14
CA GLU A 58 -6.23 -20.48 -4.83
C GLU A 58 -5.23 -19.80 -3.91
N LYS A 59 -4.31 -20.57 -3.32
CA LYS A 59 -3.27 -20.06 -2.41
C LYS A 59 -2.42 -18.97 -3.09
N SER A 60 -2.49 -17.74 -2.57
CA SER A 60 -1.95 -16.55 -3.21
C SER A 60 -1.33 -15.58 -2.23
N ILE A 61 -0.44 -14.72 -2.72
CA ILE A 61 0.07 -13.56 -2.00
C ILE A 61 -0.77 -12.35 -2.38
N VAL A 62 -1.14 -11.53 -1.41
CA VAL A 62 -1.85 -10.28 -1.63
C VAL A 62 -0.94 -9.11 -1.29
N VAL A 63 -0.69 -8.23 -2.25
CA VAL A 63 -0.06 -6.92 -2.04
C VAL A 63 -1.16 -5.87 -2.03
N TYR A 64 -1.49 -5.37 -0.84
CA TYR A 64 -2.57 -4.41 -0.66
C TYR A 64 -2.05 -2.97 -0.77
N LEU A 65 -2.38 -2.32 -1.87
CA LEU A 65 -1.95 -0.99 -2.28
C LEU A 65 -3.12 0.01 -2.36
N ALA A 66 -4.36 -0.46 -2.18
CA ALA A 66 -5.54 0.39 -2.31
C ALA A 66 -5.52 1.52 -1.28
N PRO A 67 -5.84 2.75 -1.70
CA PRO A 67 -5.98 3.86 -0.77
C PRO A 67 -7.26 3.68 0.07
N PRO A 68 -7.26 4.14 1.34
CA PRO A 68 -8.48 4.23 2.12
C PRO A 68 -9.42 5.30 1.52
N GLN A 69 -10.66 5.34 1.99
CA GLN A 69 -11.57 6.46 1.72
C GLN A 69 -10.99 7.80 2.23
N GLN A 70 -11.53 8.93 1.76
CA GLN A 70 -10.98 10.25 2.09
C GLN A 70 -11.26 10.70 3.53
N ASN A 71 -12.41 10.38 4.09
CA ASN A 71 -12.89 10.88 5.38
C ASN A 71 -12.82 9.84 6.50
N GLY A 72 -12.79 10.32 7.74
CA GLY A 72 -12.78 9.50 8.96
C GLY A 72 -11.40 8.99 9.35
N CYS A 73 -11.32 8.32 10.49
CA CYS A 73 -10.07 7.78 11.06
C CYS A 73 -9.93 6.25 10.90
N ILE A 74 -10.98 5.57 10.44
CA ILE A 74 -11.04 4.12 10.24
C ILE A 74 -10.89 3.81 8.75
N ASP A 75 -10.13 2.77 8.38
CA ASP A 75 -10.05 2.30 6.98
C ASP A 75 -11.20 1.32 6.67
N LEU A 76 -12.32 1.87 6.21
CA LEU A 76 -13.50 1.08 5.85
C LEU A 76 -13.30 0.23 4.58
N VAL A 77 -12.43 0.66 3.67
CA VAL A 77 -12.14 -0.07 2.42
C VAL A 77 -11.39 -1.36 2.72
N LEU A 78 -10.34 -1.28 3.54
CA LEU A 78 -9.62 -2.46 4.00
C LEU A 78 -10.51 -3.36 4.86
N LYS A 79 -11.31 -2.77 5.76
CA LYS A 79 -12.27 -3.51 6.59
C LYS A 79 -13.21 -4.35 5.73
N ASN A 80 -13.80 -3.74 4.70
CA ASN A 80 -14.70 -4.43 3.77
C ASN A 80 -13.97 -5.56 3.03
N PHE A 81 -12.76 -5.31 2.54
CA PHE A 81 -11.93 -6.32 1.88
C PHE A 81 -11.68 -7.53 2.83
N LEU A 82 -11.19 -7.29 4.04
CA LEU A 82 -10.87 -8.34 5.00
C LEU A 82 -12.08 -9.13 5.49
N LEU A 83 -13.28 -8.54 5.51
CA LEU A 83 -14.52 -9.21 5.89
C LEU A 83 -15.04 -10.14 4.78
N ASN A 84 -14.83 -9.79 3.53
CA ASN A 84 -15.49 -10.46 2.40
C ASN A 84 -14.55 -11.35 1.57
N VAL A 85 -13.23 -11.15 1.64
CA VAL A 85 -12.29 -12.00 0.90
C VAL A 85 -12.15 -13.38 1.54
N ASN A 86 -11.90 -14.40 0.70
CA ASN A 86 -11.61 -15.76 1.21
C ASN A 86 -10.19 -15.82 1.83
N LYS A 87 -10.10 -15.55 3.12
CA LYS A 87 -8.83 -15.54 3.88
C LYS A 87 -8.07 -16.86 3.84
N LYS A 88 -8.77 -18.00 3.70
CA LYS A 88 -8.12 -19.33 3.64
C LYS A 88 -7.17 -19.46 2.46
N ASN A 89 -7.40 -18.69 1.40
CA ASN A 89 -6.58 -18.68 0.20
C ASN A 89 -5.47 -17.61 0.23
N ILE A 90 -5.39 -16.78 1.27
CA ILE A 90 -4.32 -15.80 1.43
C ILE A 90 -3.16 -16.44 2.21
N GLN A 91 -2.06 -16.72 1.52
CA GLN A 91 -0.83 -17.21 2.14
C GLN A 91 -0.14 -16.11 2.97
N LYS A 92 -0.11 -14.91 2.41
CA LYS A 92 0.49 -13.72 3.01
C LYS A 92 -0.16 -12.46 2.46
N ILE A 93 -0.38 -11.48 3.34
CA ILE A 93 -0.76 -10.13 2.94
C ILE A 93 0.38 -9.15 3.21
N ILE A 94 0.76 -8.39 2.20
CA ILE A 94 1.73 -7.31 2.29
C ILE A 94 0.96 -6.00 2.22
N TYR A 95 0.90 -5.27 3.33
CA TYR A 95 0.17 -4.01 3.43
C TYR A 95 1.11 -2.81 3.31
N THR A 96 0.81 -1.89 2.40
CA THR A 96 1.57 -0.65 2.25
C THR A 96 0.97 0.44 3.13
N SER A 97 1.60 0.66 4.28
CA SER A 97 1.32 1.76 5.21
C SER A 97 2.15 3.01 4.85
N THR A 98 2.31 3.92 5.77
CA THR A 98 3.08 5.16 5.58
C THR A 98 3.95 5.48 6.79
N SER A 99 5.10 6.12 6.55
CA SER A 99 5.93 6.68 7.63
C SER A 99 5.20 7.77 8.44
N GLY A 100 4.13 8.35 7.91
CA GLY A 100 3.30 9.34 8.62
C GLY A 100 2.61 8.82 9.88
N VAL A 101 2.61 7.50 10.13
CA VAL A 101 2.09 6.91 11.38
C VAL A 101 2.93 7.27 12.61
N TYR A 102 4.20 7.62 12.40
CA TYR A 102 5.09 8.04 13.49
C TYR A 102 4.83 9.46 14.00
N GLY A 103 4.08 10.28 13.22
CA GLY A 103 3.85 11.69 13.55
C GLY A 103 5.08 12.57 13.33
N ASP A 104 5.18 13.65 14.11
CA ASP A 104 6.33 14.57 14.08
C ASP A 104 7.38 14.17 15.12
N LYS A 105 8.48 13.63 14.67
CA LYS A 105 9.62 13.23 15.51
C LYS A 105 10.75 14.27 15.54
N LYS A 106 10.54 15.50 15.07
CA LYS A 106 11.49 16.62 15.15
C LYS A 106 12.90 16.26 14.68
N ASP A 107 13.02 15.80 13.43
CA ASP A 107 14.27 15.39 12.77
C ASP A 107 15.00 14.17 13.39
N LYS A 108 14.39 13.44 14.32
CA LYS A 108 14.96 12.19 14.82
C LYS A 108 14.89 11.09 13.76
N VAL A 109 15.92 10.28 13.72
CA VAL A 109 15.90 9.01 12.98
C VAL A 109 14.96 8.05 13.72
N VAL A 110 13.99 7.50 13.00
CA VAL A 110 13.01 6.54 13.54
C VAL A 110 13.21 5.17 12.93
N ASN A 111 12.91 4.13 13.69
CA ASN A 111 12.87 2.74 13.24
C ASN A 111 11.50 2.13 13.57
N GLU A 112 11.30 0.85 13.27
CA GLU A 112 10.02 0.16 13.41
C GLU A 112 9.55 0.00 14.86
N SER A 113 10.43 0.11 15.85
CA SER A 113 10.10 0.03 17.28
C SER A 113 9.66 1.36 17.88
N GLU A 114 9.79 2.48 17.11
CA GLU A 114 9.40 3.81 17.57
C GLU A 114 7.90 3.91 17.80
N SER A 115 7.50 4.74 18.78
CA SER A 115 6.11 4.99 19.12
C SER A 115 5.31 5.56 17.94
N ILE A 116 4.08 5.08 17.79
CA ILE A 116 3.12 5.53 16.77
C ILE A 116 2.31 6.69 17.33
N GLU A 117 2.40 7.86 16.70
CA GLU A 117 1.75 9.10 17.13
C GLU A 117 1.09 9.83 15.96
N PRO A 118 0.05 9.24 15.33
CA PRO A 118 -0.56 9.79 14.12
C PRO A 118 -1.27 11.13 14.41
N ILE A 119 -0.86 12.20 13.76
CA ILE A 119 -1.44 13.54 13.94
C ILE A 119 -2.66 13.73 13.04
N THR A 120 -2.55 13.35 11.75
CA THR A 120 -3.59 13.58 10.75
C THR A 120 -4.59 12.41 10.69
N ASP A 121 -5.84 12.68 10.29
CA ASP A 121 -6.83 11.62 10.08
C ASP A 121 -6.39 10.59 9.04
N ARG A 122 -5.64 11.03 8.01
CA ARG A 122 -5.01 10.13 7.06
C ARG A 122 -4.02 9.17 7.72
N ALA A 123 -3.21 9.65 8.66
CA ALA A 123 -2.27 8.81 9.41
C ALA A 123 -3.02 7.89 10.39
N LYS A 124 -4.05 8.39 11.05
CA LYS A 124 -4.92 7.58 11.94
C LYS A 124 -5.58 6.43 11.19
N ARG A 125 -6.11 6.68 9.96
CA ARG A 125 -6.63 5.59 9.09
C ARG A 125 -5.59 4.53 8.77
N ARG A 126 -4.33 4.92 8.60
CA ARG A 126 -3.25 3.94 8.35
C ARG A 126 -2.90 3.13 9.59
N VAL A 127 -2.92 3.75 10.77
CA VAL A 127 -2.76 3.03 12.04
C VAL A 127 -3.91 2.06 12.27
N ASP A 128 -5.14 2.48 12.02
CA ASP A 128 -6.31 1.60 12.08
C ASP A 128 -6.19 0.41 11.11
N ALA A 129 -5.77 0.67 9.87
CA ALA A 129 -5.52 -0.38 8.89
C ALA A 129 -4.42 -1.36 9.33
N GLU A 130 -3.31 -0.88 9.92
CA GLU A 130 -2.28 -1.74 10.50
C GLU A 130 -2.86 -2.63 11.62
N SER A 131 -3.73 -2.07 12.47
CA SER A 131 -4.43 -2.81 13.52
C SER A 131 -5.36 -3.89 12.95
N GLN A 132 -6.13 -3.56 11.92
CA GLN A 132 -6.99 -4.52 11.22
C GLN A 132 -6.20 -5.67 10.61
N ILE A 133 -5.06 -5.39 9.98
CA ILE A 133 -4.16 -6.43 9.42
C ILE A 133 -3.61 -7.32 10.54
N LYS A 134 -3.11 -6.74 11.63
CA LYS A 134 -2.57 -7.49 12.78
C LYS A 134 -3.62 -8.43 13.40
N SER A 135 -4.86 -7.96 13.51
CA SER A 135 -5.97 -8.74 14.08
C SER A 135 -6.66 -9.67 13.08
N SER A 136 -6.27 -9.65 11.80
CA SER A 136 -6.96 -10.42 10.74
C SER A 136 -6.78 -11.94 10.81
N GLY A 137 -5.78 -12.42 11.56
CA GLY A 137 -5.36 -13.84 11.60
C GLY A 137 -4.54 -14.27 10.38
N LEU A 138 -4.19 -13.35 9.47
CA LEU A 138 -3.37 -13.64 8.29
C LEU A 138 -1.88 -13.54 8.62
N ASN A 139 -1.05 -14.30 7.91
CA ASN A 139 0.37 -14.00 7.85
C ASN A 139 0.57 -12.68 7.10
N TYR A 140 1.25 -11.71 7.72
CA TYR A 140 1.34 -10.36 7.16
C TYR A 140 2.76 -9.78 7.18
N THR A 141 2.95 -8.77 6.34
CA THR A 141 4.06 -7.81 6.42
C THR A 141 3.47 -6.41 6.25
N ILE A 142 3.85 -5.48 7.11
CA ILE A 142 3.46 -4.07 7.03
C ILE A 142 4.68 -3.26 6.61
N LEU A 143 4.56 -2.53 5.50
CA LEU A 143 5.61 -1.66 4.97
C LEU A 143 5.23 -0.19 5.21
N ARG A 144 5.92 0.51 6.10
CA ARG A 144 5.71 1.93 6.37
C ARG A 144 6.54 2.77 5.40
N VAL A 145 5.97 2.97 4.21
CA VAL A 145 6.66 3.63 3.10
C VAL A 145 6.50 5.15 3.18
N PRO A 146 7.58 5.93 2.99
CA PRO A 146 7.50 7.39 2.90
C PRO A 146 6.84 7.84 1.59
N GLY A 147 6.92 9.15 1.27
CA GLY A 147 6.39 9.67 0.03
C GLY A 147 7.07 9.04 -1.19
N ILE A 148 6.29 8.44 -2.09
CA ILE A 148 6.81 7.76 -3.28
C ILE A 148 6.88 8.75 -4.45
N TYR A 149 8.05 8.86 -5.10
CA TYR A 149 8.24 9.65 -6.29
C TYR A 149 8.79 8.84 -7.46
N GLY A 150 8.71 9.39 -8.69
CA GLY A 150 9.25 8.78 -9.90
C GLY A 150 8.66 9.41 -11.16
N LYS A 151 8.81 8.74 -12.31
CA LYS A 151 8.31 9.24 -13.60
C LYS A 151 6.81 9.56 -13.52
N GLY A 152 6.43 10.79 -13.91
CA GLY A 152 5.04 11.27 -13.85
C GLY A 152 4.54 11.57 -12.42
N ARG A 153 5.37 11.46 -11.39
CA ARG A 153 5.02 11.72 -9.98
C ARG A 153 6.17 12.40 -9.24
N LEU A 154 6.67 13.47 -9.83
CA LEU A 154 7.68 14.33 -9.23
C LEU A 154 7.00 15.45 -8.43
N PRO A 155 7.65 16.00 -7.39
CA PRO A 155 7.12 17.11 -6.61
C PRO A 155 7.09 18.44 -7.40
N MET A 156 7.55 18.44 -8.67
CA MET A 156 7.61 19.60 -9.57
C MET A 156 6.27 20.31 -9.73
N LYS A 157 5.15 19.59 -9.73
CA LYS A 157 3.80 20.17 -9.83
C LYS A 157 3.56 21.24 -8.78
N ARG A 158 4.09 21.08 -7.56
CA ARG A 158 3.97 22.10 -6.49
C ARG A 158 4.72 23.38 -6.83
N ILE A 159 5.85 23.28 -7.55
CA ILE A 159 6.66 24.42 -8.00
C ILE A 159 5.96 25.09 -9.18
N GLU A 160 5.47 24.33 -10.16
CA GLU A 160 4.75 24.82 -11.34
C GLU A 160 3.45 25.54 -10.95
N GLU A 161 2.68 24.95 -10.02
CA GLU A 161 1.44 25.54 -9.49
C GLU A 161 1.68 26.66 -8.45
N ARG A 162 2.93 27.05 -8.20
CA ARG A 162 3.32 28.05 -7.18
C ARG A 162 2.71 27.79 -5.80
N LEU A 163 2.51 26.52 -5.44
CA LEU A 163 2.01 26.15 -4.12
C LEU A 163 3.02 26.50 -3.04
N PRO A 164 2.58 26.88 -1.83
CA PRO A 164 3.48 27.23 -0.74
C PRO A 164 4.51 26.12 -0.50
N LEU A 165 5.78 26.48 -0.56
CA LEU A 165 6.87 25.62 -0.16
C LEU A 165 7.01 25.69 1.36
N ILE A 166 7.25 24.52 1.99
CA ILE A 166 7.56 24.48 3.42
C ILE A 166 8.91 25.17 3.61
N LYS A 167 8.97 26.19 4.48
CA LYS A 167 10.21 26.90 4.79
C LYS A 167 11.23 25.93 5.40
N ARG A 168 12.50 26.11 5.05
CA ARG A 168 13.61 25.23 5.48
C ARG A 168 13.80 25.20 7.00
N ASP A 169 13.49 26.27 7.68
CA ASP A 169 13.49 26.40 9.14
C ASP A 169 12.39 25.59 9.83
N ILE A 170 11.29 25.29 9.10
CA ILE A 170 10.18 24.47 9.61
C ILE A 170 10.39 22.99 9.29
N CYS A 171 10.96 22.67 8.12
CA CYS A 171 11.19 21.28 7.68
C CYS A 171 12.52 21.17 6.93
N LYS A 172 13.53 20.64 7.59
CA LYS A 172 14.88 20.49 7.02
C LYS A 172 14.97 19.33 6.02
N HIS A 173 14.14 18.31 6.17
CA HIS A 173 14.19 17.07 5.39
C HIS A 173 12.82 16.69 4.85
N THR A 174 12.80 16.12 3.66
CA THR A 174 11.61 15.44 3.11
C THR A 174 11.88 13.95 3.04
N ASN A 175 10.96 13.16 3.61
CA ASN A 175 11.07 11.72 3.58
C ASN A 175 10.43 11.17 2.30
N LEU A 176 11.25 10.86 1.30
CA LEU A 176 10.84 10.41 -0.03
C LEU A 176 11.65 9.20 -0.48
N ILE A 177 10.99 8.29 -1.20
CA ILE A 177 11.63 7.11 -1.78
C ILE A 177 11.28 7.00 -3.27
N PRO A 178 12.23 6.67 -4.15
CA PRO A 178 11.92 6.43 -5.55
C PRO A 178 11.06 5.17 -5.73
N VAL A 179 10.12 5.21 -6.66
CA VAL A 179 9.24 4.07 -6.95
C VAL A 179 10.00 2.82 -7.40
N SER A 180 11.21 2.98 -7.96
CA SER A 180 12.08 1.85 -8.33
C SER A 180 12.48 0.95 -7.15
N TYR A 181 12.34 1.42 -5.90
CA TYR A 181 12.56 0.61 -4.69
C TYR A 181 11.37 -0.30 -4.34
N THR A 182 10.39 -0.44 -5.22
CA THR A 182 9.25 -1.37 -5.03
C THR A 182 9.67 -2.84 -4.90
N HIS A 183 10.87 -3.21 -5.32
CA HIS A 183 11.44 -4.55 -5.08
C HIS A 183 11.56 -4.89 -3.58
N LEU A 184 11.65 -3.89 -2.69
CA LEU A 184 11.65 -4.10 -1.24
C LEU A 184 10.30 -4.62 -0.72
N THR A 185 9.23 -4.52 -1.51
CA THR A 185 7.91 -5.06 -1.15
C THR A 185 7.80 -6.57 -1.42
N LEU A 186 8.76 -7.16 -2.11
CA LEU A 186 8.77 -8.58 -2.42
C LEU A 186 9.75 -9.31 -1.48
N PRO A 187 9.38 -10.47 -0.91
CA PRO A 187 10.21 -11.16 0.08
C PRO A 187 11.38 -11.88 -0.60
N THR A 188 12.39 -11.14 -1.04
CA THR A 188 13.56 -11.71 -1.71
C THR A 188 14.88 -11.49 -0.98
N THR A 189 14.89 -10.75 0.13
CA THR A 189 16.11 -10.62 0.95
C THR A 189 15.79 -10.69 2.44
N PRO A 190 16.44 -11.56 3.21
CA PRO A 190 16.49 -11.38 4.65
C PRO A 190 17.27 -10.08 4.91
N TYR A 191 16.67 -9.17 5.67
CA TYR A 191 17.40 -8.01 6.16
C TYR A 191 18.45 -8.49 7.17
N VAL A 192 19.71 -8.13 6.88
CA VAL A 192 20.79 -8.14 7.84
C VAL A 192 20.65 -6.91 8.73
#